data_4504de501d6a8e561e8c22f6e96ee5fb
#
_entry.id   4504de501d6a8e561e8c22f6e96ee5fb
#
_cell.length_a   1.000
_cell.length_b   1.000
_cell.length_c   1.000
_cell.angle_alpha   90.00
_cell.angle_beta   90.00
_cell.angle_gamma   90.00
#
_symmetry.space_group_name_H-M   'P 1'
#
loop_
_entity.id
_entity.type
_entity.pdbx_description
1 polymer ?
#
loop_
_entity_poly.entity_id
_entity_poly.type
_entity_poly.pdbx_seq_one_letter_code
_entity_poly.pdbx_strand_id
1 'polypeptide(L)'
;MSGFDKDAFWTKILSMYDAAKENNYVLKVDEEQIKELKSIYIDLYIPMENLSHYDDEKLMKKMMTTISSMYKVDKDTMGNSGEIVQLVNTVNYDGRNMYIWFAKISPVKMRRIQIGKTREQIAERMGYGVSAVRNCEASFCDLSRQPETLIRKLANALECDPSTLLN
;
A
#
# COMPACT_ATOMS: atom_id res chain seq x y z
N MET A 1 14.08 -1.05 -23.48
CA MET A 1 12.80 -1.08 -22.79
C MET A 1 12.81 -2.12 -21.69
N SER A 2 12.43 -1.73 -20.54
CA SER A 2 12.31 -2.66 -19.43
C SER A 2 10.93 -3.30 -19.45
N GLY A 3 10.85 -4.61 -19.46
CA GLY A 3 9.62 -5.33 -19.25
C GLY A 3 9.19 -5.35 -17.78
N PHE A 4 9.96 -4.71 -16.90
CA PHE A 4 9.73 -4.76 -15.47
C PHE A 4 8.98 -3.53 -14.98
N ASP A 5 7.87 -3.77 -14.33
CA ASP A 5 7.11 -2.75 -13.63
C ASP A 5 7.38 -2.91 -12.13
N LYS A 6 8.19 -2.00 -11.58
CA LYS A 6 8.51 -2.05 -10.14
C LYS A 6 7.28 -1.85 -9.27
N ASP A 7 6.25 -1.25 -9.82
CA ASP A 7 4.99 -1.10 -9.11
C ASP A 7 4.21 -2.41 -9.02
N ALA A 8 4.57 -3.43 -9.80
CA ALA A 8 3.87 -4.72 -9.76
C ALA A 8 3.98 -5.38 -8.38
N PHE A 9 5.16 -5.32 -7.76
CA PHE A 9 5.34 -5.88 -6.41
C PHE A 9 4.54 -5.07 -5.38
N TRP A 10 4.57 -3.75 -5.48
CA TRP A 10 3.76 -2.88 -4.65
C TRP A 10 2.28 -3.17 -4.80
N THR A 11 1.81 -3.32 -6.05
CA THR A 11 0.41 -3.65 -6.34
C THR A 11 0.01 -4.99 -5.72
N LYS A 12 0.90 -5.98 -5.80
CA LYS A 12 0.66 -7.29 -5.18
C LYS A 12 0.50 -7.15 -3.67
N ILE A 13 1.38 -6.40 -3.03
CA ILE A 13 1.31 -6.17 -1.58
C ILE A 13 0.06 -5.39 -1.20
N LEU A 14 -0.38 -4.44 -2.03
CA LEU A 14 -1.64 -3.72 -1.80
C LEU A 14 -2.84 -4.67 -1.84
N SER A 15 -2.86 -5.62 -2.77
CA SER A 15 -3.95 -6.60 -2.81
C SER A 15 -3.95 -7.49 -1.56
N MET A 16 -2.77 -7.81 -1.05
CA MET A 16 -2.64 -8.56 0.21
C MET A 16 -3.11 -7.73 1.41
N TYR A 17 -2.87 -6.42 1.38
CA TYR A 17 -3.38 -5.51 2.39
C TYR A 17 -4.91 -5.55 2.45
N ASP A 18 -5.57 -5.52 1.29
CA ASP A 18 -7.02 -5.57 1.24
C ASP A 18 -7.56 -6.87 1.86
N ALA A 19 -6.90 -7.99 1.59
CA ALA A 19 -7.25 -9.26 2.19
C ALA A 19 -7.03 -9.26 3.72
N ALA A 20 -5.96 -8.61 4.16
CA ALA A 20 -5.60 -8.56 5.58
C ALA A 20 -6.57 -7.74 6.41
N LYS A 21 -7.25 -6.75 5.81
CA LYS A 21 -8.20 -5.89 6.52
C LYS A 21 -9.30 -6.70 7.22
N GLU A 22 -9.72 -7.80 6.62
CA GLU A 22 -10.76 -8.65 7.16
C GLU A 22 -10.27 -9.51 8.32
N ASN A 23 -8.97 -9.54 8.56
CA ASN A 23 -8.35 -10.35 9.59
C ASN A 23 -7.41 -9.52 10.48
N ASN A 24 -7.89 -8.39 10.96
CA ASN A 24 -7.18 -7.50 11.88
C ASN A 24 -5.82 -7.04 11.35
N TYR A 25 -5.72 -6.84 10.03
CA TYR A 25 -4.50 -6.35 9.36
C TYR A 25 -3.33 -7.32 9.44
N VAL A 26 -3.62 -8.61 9.61
CA VAL A 26 -2.63 -9.67 9.56
C VAL A 26 -2.96 -10.62 8.41
N LEU A 27 -1.97 -10.95 7.61
CA LEU A 27 -2.15 -11.91 6.53
C LEU A 27 -1.18 -13.07 6.70
N LYS A 28 -1.72 -14.28 6.66
CA LYS A 28 -0.92 -15.49 6.58
C LYS A 28 -0.67 -15.80 5.11
N VAL A 29 0.60 -15.88 4.75
CA VAL A 29 1.03 -16.19 3.39
C VAL A 29 1.54 -17.63 3.40
N ASP A 30 0.85 -18.52 2.71
CA ASP A 30 1.21 -19.93 2.67
C ASP A 30 2.36 -20.20 1.69
N GLU A 31 2.81 -21.46 1.64
CA GLU A 31 3.95 -21.84 0.81
C GLU A 31 3.74 -21.53 -0.69
N GLU A 32 2.53 -21.74 -1.19
CA GLU A 32 2.21 -21.45 -2.58
C GLU A 32 2.30 -19.96 -2.88
N GLN A 33 1.73 -19.14 -1.99
CA GLN A 33 1.77 -17.69 -2.12
C GLN A 33 3.19 -17.16 -1.98
N ILE A 34 3.98 -17.77 -1.11
CA ILE A 34 5.39 -17.40 -0.94
C ILE A 34 6.16 -17.66 -2.23
N LYS A 35 5.90 -18.79 -2.89
CA LYS A 35 6.53 -19.10 -4.18
C LYS A 35 6.20 -18.05 -5.22
N GLU A 36 4.95 -17.65 -5.28
CA GLU A 36 4.50 -16.60 -6.20
C GLU A 36 5.21 -15.28 -5.92
N LEU A 37 5.27 -14.88 -4.64
CA LEU A 37 5.96 -13.65 -4.24
C LEU A 37 7.45 -13.70 -4.58
N LYS A 38 8.10 -14.83 -4.33
CA LYS A 38 9.51 -15.01 -4.67
C LYS A 38 9.76 -14.85 -6.16
N SER A 39 8.89 -15.42 -6.98
CA SER A 39 9.01 -15.32 -8.43
C SER A 39 8.95 -13.87 -8.89
N ILE A 40 7.97 -13.13 -8.40
CA ILE A 40 7.83 -11.70 -8.71
C ILE A 40 9.04 -10.93 -8.21
N TYR A 41 9.48 -11.23 -7.00
CA TYR A 41 10.62 -10.54 -6.38
C TYR A 41 11.89 -10.76 -7.19
N ILE A 42 12.16 -11.99 -7.59
CA ILE A 42 13.34 -12.32 -8.40
C ILE A 42 13.31 -11.54 -9.71
N ASP A 43 12.18 -11.54 -10.39
CA ASP A 43 12.05 -10.87 -11.68
C ASP A 43 12.31 -9.36 -11.58
N LEU A 44 11.92 -8.75 -10.47
CA LEU A 44 12.02 -7.29 -10.30
C LEU A 44 13.31 -6.81 -9.66
N TYR A 45 13.90 -7.60 -8.77
CA TYR A 45 14.97 -7.12 -7.90
C TYR A 45 16.29 -7.89 -7.99
N ILE A 46 16.29 -9.09 -8.55
CA ILE A 46 17.51 -9.90 -8.62
C ILE A 46 17.96 -10.02 -10.07
N PRO A 47 19.07 -9.36 -10.45
CA PRO A 47 19.62 -9.53 -11.79
C PRO A 47 19.97 -11.00 -12.04
N MET A 48 19.74 -11.45 -13.25
CA MET A 48 19.94 -12.85 -13.63
C MET A 48 21.34 -13.35 -13.33
N GLU A 49 22.34 -12.50 -13.57
CA GLU A 49 23.74 -12.82 -13.31
C GLU A 49 24.06 -13.01 -11.83
N ASN A 50 23.21 -12.48 -10.95
CA ASN A 50 23.41 -12.59 -9.50
C ASN A 50 22.54 -13.67 -8.86
N LEU A 51 21.65 -14.31 -9.61
CA LEU A 51 20.70 -15.25 -9.05
C LEU A 51 21.36 -16.43 -8.35
N SER A 52 22.50 -16.92 -8.88
CA SER A 52 23.23 -18.03 -8.31
C SER A 52 23.86 -17.71 -6.96
N HIS A 53 23.94 -16.43 -6.61
CA HIS A 53 24.50 -15.98 -5.32
C HIS A 53 23.48 -16.08 -4.16
N TYR A 54 22.23 -16.42 -4.48
CA TYR A 54 21.16 -16.49 -3.50
C TYR A 54 20.68 -17.93 -3.31
N ASP A 55 20.83 -18.46 -2.10
CA ASP A 55 20.12 -19.66 -1.70
C ASP A 55 18.71 -19.25 -1.22
N ASP A 56 17.88 -20.23 -0.92
CA ASP A 56 16.50 -19.95 -0.49
C ASP A 56 16.44 -19.11 0.78
N GLU A 57 17.34 -19.34 1.71
CA GLU A 57 17.36 -18.60 2.97
C GLU A 57 17.72 -17.13 2.77
N LYS A 58 18.75 -16.86 1.98
CA LYS A 58 19.16 -15.49 1.66
C LYS A 58 18.08 -14.74 0.89
N LEU A 59 17.48 -15.42 -0.08
CA LEU A 59 16.41 -14.84 -0.89
C LEU A 59 15.22 -14.49 -0.02
N MET A 60 14.82 -15.39 0.88
CA MET A 60 13.71 -15.16 1.80
C MET A 60 13.97 -13.96 2.69
N LYS A 61 15.16 -13.89 3.30
CA LYS A 61 15.53 -12.77 4.15
C LYS A 61 15.50 -11.45 3.41
N LYS A 62 16.03 -11.43 2.20
CA LYS A 62 16.08 -10.22 1.38
C LYS A 62 14.66 -9.76 1.00
N MET A 63 13.83 -10.69 0.59
CA MET A 63 12.44 -10.40 0.25
C MET A 63 11.67 -9.86 1.46
N MET A 64 11.81 -10.50 2.63
CA MET A 64 11.15 -10.05 3.86
C MET A 64 11.61 -8.65 4.26
N THR A 65 12.89 -8.37 4.15
CA THR A 65 13.44 -7.03 4.43
C THR A 65 12.84 -6.00 3.48
N THR A 66 12.73 -6.33 2.21
CA THR A 66 12.13 -5.44 1.23
C THR A 66 10.66 -5.17 1.56
N ILE A 67 9.89 -6.21 1.87
CA ILE A 67 8.48 -6.07 2.22
C ILE A 67 8.31 -5.18 3.45
N SER A 68 9.09 -5.41 4.50
CA SER A 68 8.99 -4.64 5.74
C SER A 68 9.45 -3.20 5.58
N SER A 69 10.23 -2.92 4.55
CA SER A 69 10.70 -1.56 4.24
C SER A 69 9.85 -0.87 3.18
N MET A 70 8.79 -1.53 2.71
CA MET A 70 7.98 -0.94 1.64
C MET A 70 7.23 0.28 2.12
N TYR A 71 7.46 1.35 1.41
CA TYR A 71 6.76 2.60 1.62
C TYR A 71 6.67 3.31 0.28
N LYS A 72 5.66 4.15 0.15
CA LYS A 72 5.50 4.99 -1.03
C LYS A 72 5.75 6.44 -0.64
N VAL A 73 6.57 7.10 -1.44
CA VAL A 73 6.79 8.54 -1.30
C VAL A 73 5.96 9.22 -2.37
N ASP A 74 5.17 10.16 -1.95
CA ASP A 74 4.40 10.98 -2.87
C ASP A 74 5.34 12.06 -3.45
N LYS A 75 5.84 11.79 -4.65
CA LYS A 75 6.82 12.67 -5.30
C LYS A 75 6.19 13.92 -5.89
N ASP A 76 4.88 13.94 -6.04
CA ASP A 76 4.18 15.07 -6.60
C ASP A 76 3.84 16.13 -5.54
N THR A 77 4.09 15.82 -4.28
CA THR A 77 3.94 16.78 -3.19
C THR A 77 4.99 17.85 -3.34
N MET A 78 4.56 19.10 -3.26
CA MET A 78 5.43 20.24 -3.48
C MET A 78 6.60 20.28 -2.52
N GLY A 79 7.80 20.52 -3.07
CA GLY A 79 9.01 20.69 -2.29
C GLY A 79 9.63 19.37 -1.86
N ASN A 80 10.35 19.40 -0.75
CA ASN A 80 11.16 18.29 -0.28
C ASN A 80 10.44 17.38 0.73
N SER A 81 9.16 17.64 0.96
CA SER A 81 8.41 16.96 2.00
C SER A 81 7.42 15.94 1.45
N GLY A 82 7.85 15.15 0.47
CA GLY A 82 7.02 14.06 -0.06
C GLY A 82 6.50 13.21 1.09
N GLU A 83 5.26 12.77 0.97
CA GLU A 83 4.64 11.94 1.97
C GLU A 83 5.19 10.52 1.92
N ILE A 84 5.62 10.01 3.07
CA ILE A 84 6.06 8.63 3.19
C ILE A 84 4.92 7.85 3.81
N VAL A 85 4.47 6.81 3.10
CA VAL A 85 3.41 5.92 3.58
C VAL A 85 4.01 4.54 3.76
N GLN A 86 4.13 4.11 5.01
CA GLN A 86 4.61 2.77 5.34
C GLN A 86 3.43 1.82 5.41
N LEU A 87 3.46 0.80 4.59
CA LEU A 87 2.36 -0.15 4.46
C LEU A 87 2.46 -1.31 5.44
N VAL A 88 3.67 -1.75 5.76
CA VAL A 88 3.90 -2.97 6.55
C VAL A 88 4.57 -2.62 7.87
N ASN A 89 4.03 -3.13 8.98
CA ASN A 89 4.66 -2.97 10.29
C ASN A 89 5.72 -4.02 10.54
N THR A 90 5.41 -5.28 10.29
CA THR A 90 6.28 -6.40 10.64
C THR A 90 6.05 -7.57 9.71
N VAL A 91 7.11 -8.32 9.42
CA VAL A 91 7.04 -9.57 8.66
C VAL A 91 7.73 -10.66 9.46
N ASN A 92 7.06 -11.79 9.67
CA ASN A 92 7.63 -12.94 10.34
C ASN A 92 7.52 -14.17 9.46
N TYR A 93 8.50 -15.08 9.60
CA TYR A 93 8.51 -16.34 8.86
C TYR A 93 8.84 -17.45 9.83
N ASP A 94 8.00 -18.48 9.89
CA ASP A 94 8.16 -19.59 10.82
C ASP A 94 8.84 -20.82 10.21
N GLY A 95 9.40 -20.68 9.01
CA GLY A 95 10.01 -21.77 8.26
C GLY A 95 9.07 -22.40 7.25
N ARG A 96 7.79 -22.08 7.31
CA ARG A 96 6.77 -22.64 6.42
C ARG A 96 5.83 -21.54 5.90
N ASN A 97 5.30 -20.73 6.79
CA ASN A 97 4.38 -19.65 6.44
C ASN A 97 4.98 -18.30 6.79
N MET A 98 4.61 -17.29 6.03
CA MET A 98 4.98 -15.92 6.30
C MET A 98 3.76 -15.19 6.88
N TYR A 99 3.98 -14.34 7.87
CA TYR A 99 2.93 -13.53 8.47
C TYR A 99 3.30 -12.07 8.27
N ILE A 100 2.39 -11.32 7.65
CA ILE A 100 2.60 -9.89 7.41
C ILE A 100 1.61 -9.11 8.26
N TRP A 101 2.14 -8.26 9.15
CA TRP A 101 1.34 -7.31 9.93
C TRP A 101 1.37 -5.97 9.20
N PHE A 102 0.21 -5.57 8.71
CA PHE A 102 0.08 -4.32 7.96
C PHE A 102 -0.21 -3.14 8.88
N ALA A 103 0.21 -1.95 8.47
CA ALA A 103 -0.15 -0.72 9.14
C ALA A 103 -1.63 -0.41 8.87
N LYS A 104 -2.32 0.10 9.88
CA LYS A 104 -3.72 0.47 9.73
C LYS A 104 -3.80 1.86 9.08
N ILE A 105 -4.17 1.88 7.82
CA ILE A 105 -4.28 3.11 7.03
C ILE A 105 -5.77 3.35 6.75
N SER A 106 -6.22 4.60 6.87
CA SER A 106 -7.63 4.90 6.63
C SER A 106 -8.04 4.56 5.18
N PRO A 107 -9.30 4.18 4.95
CA PRO A 107 -9.76 3.89 3.60
C PRO A 107 -9.55 5.06 2.62
N VAL A 108 -9.73 6.28 3.10
CA VAL A 108 -9.53 7.49 2.29
C VAL A 108 -8.08 7.59 1.82
N LYS A 109 -7.15 7.47 2.75
CA LYS A 109 -5.71 7.55 2.43
C LYS A 109 -5.29 6.40 1.53
N MET A 110 -5.76 5.18 1.83
CA MET A 110 -5.42 4.02 1.02
C MET A 110 -5.90 4.19 -0.41
N ARG A 111 -7.12 4.67 -0.61
CA ARG A 111 -7.64 4.87 -1.96
C ARG A 111 -6.83 5.92 -2.71
N ARG A 112 -6.46 7.01 -2.04
CA ARG A 112 -5.65 8.05 -2.65
C ARG A 112 -4.30 7.50 -3.12
N ILE A 113 -3.67 6.67 -2.28
CA ILE A 113 -2.40 6.01 -2.63
C ILE A 113 -2.57 5.10 -3.83
N GLN A 114 -3.65 4.31 -3.86
CA GLN A 114 -3.93 3.37 -4.96
C GLN A 114 -4.05 4.07 -6.30
N ILE A 115 -4.67 5.25 -6.34
CA ILE A 115 -4.82 6.00 -7.59
C ILE A 115 -3.65 6.96 -7.85
N GLY A 116 -2.66 6.98 -6.97
CA GLY A 116 -1.43 7.74 -7.18
C GLY A 116 -1.60 9.26 -7.14
N LYS A 117 -2.51 9.76 -6.31
CA LYS A 117 -2.79 11.20 -6.22
C LYS A 117 -2.30 11.79 -4.92
N THR A 118 -1.94 13.09 -4.98
CA THR A 118 -1.57 13.86 -3.79
C THR A 118 -2.81 14.39 -3.10
N ARG A 119 -2.66 14.81 -1.84
CA ARG A 119 -3.75 15.48 -1.12
C ARG A 119 -4.19 16.74 -1.86
N GLU A 120 -3.23 17.48 -2.40
CA GLU A 120 -3.49 18.71 -3.16
C GLU A 120 -4.37 18.43 -4.37
N GLN A 121 -4.07 17.36 -5.10
CA GLN A 121 -4.86 16.96 -6.28
C GLN A 121 -6.28 16.57 -5.90
N ILE A 122 -6.44 15.84 -4.80
CA ILE A 122 -7.78 15.46 -4.33
C ILE A 122 -8.56 16.68 -3.86
N ALA A 123 -7.90 17.58 -3.12
CA ALA A 123 -8.54 18.83 -2.65
C ALA A 123 -9.02 19.67 -3.82
N GLU A 124 -8.20 19.80 -4.86
CA GLU A 124 -8.55 20.53 -6.06
C GLU A 124 -9.78 19.94 -6.74
N ARG A 125 -9.83 18.63 -6.86
CA ARG A 125 -10.97 17.92 -7.45
C ARG A 125 -12.26 18.15 -6.67
N MET A 126 -12.15 18.26 -5.35
CA MET A 126 -13.29 18.48 -4.48
C MET A 126 -13.74 19.93 -4.42
N GLY A 127 -12.85 20.87 -4.73
CA GLY A 127 -13.08 22.28 -4.49
C GLY A 127 -12.94 22.66 -3.03
N TYR A 128 -12.16 21.91 -2.26
CA TYR A 128 -11.88 22.15 -0.84
C TYR A 128 -10.39 22.43 -0.63
N GLY A 129 -10.04 22.89 0.57
CA GLY A 129 -8.65 23.04 0.94
C GLY A 129 -8.01 21.70 1.31
N VAL A 130 -6.67 21.67 1.30
CA VAL A 130 -5.90 20.45 1.62
C VAL A 130 -6.19 19.96 3.03
N SER A 131 -6.44 20.87 3.98
CA SER A 131 -6.73 20.51 5.36
C SER A 131 -7.98 19.65 5.48
N ALA A 132 -8.99 19.84 4.61
CA ALA A 132 -10.18 19.02 4.62
C ALA A 132 -9.85 17.58 4.24
N VAL A 133 -8.99 17.37 3.24
CA VAL A 133 -8.55 16.03 2.83
C VAL A 133 -7.74 15.39 3.96
N ARG A 134 -6.81 16.13 4.53
CA ARG A 134 -5.97 15.64 5.63
C ARG A 134 -6.81 15.18 6.81
N ASN A 135 -7.85 15.93 7.15
CA ASN A 135 -8.75 15.56 8.24
C ASN A 135 -9.54 14.29 7.92
N CYS A 136 -9.97 14.11 6.68
CA CYS A 136 -10.68 12.89 6.26
C CYS A 136 -9.78 11.67 6.27
N GLU A 137 -8.46 11.84 6.10
CA GLU A 137 -7.50 10.75 6.11
C GLU A 137 -7.07 10.33 7.51
N ALA A 138 -7.35 11.16 8.50
CA ALA A 138 -6.91 10.87 9.87
C ALA A 138 -7.58 9.61 10.39
N SER A 139 -6.81 8.79 11.11
CA SER A 139 -7.29 7.51 11.64
C SER A 139 -8.43 7.65 12.64
N PHE A 140 -8.53 8.82 13.28
CA PHE A 140 -9.60 9.10 14.23
C PHE A 140 -10.86 9.68 13.58
N CYS A 141 -10.82 9.96 12.28
CA CYS A 141 -11.96 10.53 11.59
C CYS A 141 -13.03 9.46 11.35
N ASP A 142 -14.24 9.73 11.87
CA ASP A 142 -15.39 8.92 11.53
C ASP A 142 -16.09 9.58 10.35
N LEU A 143 -15.79 9.13 9.17
CA LEU A 143 -16.29 9.72 7.94
C LEU A 143 -17.80 9.64 7.85
N SER A 144 -18.43 8.62 8.46
CA SER A 144 -19.88 8.46 8.44
C SER A 144 -20.63 9.61 9.12
N ARG A 145 -19.94 10.36 9.98
CA ARG A 145 -20.51 11.53 10.66
C ARG A 145 -20.34 12.83 9.89
N GLN A 146 -19.63 12.80 8.78
CA GLN A 146 -19.42 13.98 7.95
C GLN A 146 -20.65 14.22 7.06
N PRO A 147 -20.84 15.47 6.58
CA PRO A 147 -21.95 15.76 5.66
C PRO A 147 -21.89 14.88 4.41
N GLU A 148 -23.05 14.42 3.98
CA GLU A 148 -23.16 13.58 2.79
C GLU A 148 -22.54 14.23 1.54
N THR A 149 -22.69 15.55 1.41
CA THR A 149 -22.11 16.29 0.31
C THR A 149 -20.59 16.15 0.29
N LEU A 150 -19.94 16.23 1.45
CA LEU A 150 -18.48 16.09 1.57
C LEU A 150 -18.07 14.68 1.19
N ILE A 151 -18.76 13.66 1.70
CA ILE A 151 -18.46 12.25 1.42
C ILE A 151 -18.57 11.98 -0.08
N ARG A 152 -19.61 12.50 -0.71
CA ARG A 152 -19.85 12.30 -2.15
C ARG A 152 -18.76 12.96 -2.99
N LYS A 153 -18.38 14.19 -2.66
CA LYS A 153 -17.31 14.89 -3.37
C LYS A 153 -15.97 14.19 -3.20
N LEU A 154 -15.71 13.71 -2.00
CA LEU A 154 -14.48 12.97 -1.70
C LEU A 154 -14.43 11.67 -2.51
N ALA A 155 -15.52 10.92 -2.53
CA ALA A 155 -15.59 9.67 -3.29
C ALA A 155 -15.41 9.91 -4.79
N ASN A 156 -16.04 10.95 -5.33
CA ASN A 156 -15.86 11.30 -6.74
C ASN A 156 -14.40 11.67 -7.05
N ALA A 157 -13.78 12.44 -6.18
CA ALA A 157 -12.37 12.83 -6.34
C ALA A 157 -11.44 11.60 -6.28
N LEU A 158 -11.79 10.62 -5.46
CA LEU A 158 -11.04 9.38 -5.29
C LEU A 158 -11.46 8.28 -6.28
N GLU A 159 -12.37 8.57 -7.18
CA GLU A 159 -12.83 7.66 -8.25
C GLU A 159 -13.37 6.34 -7.70
N CYS A 160 -14.15 6.40 -6.64
CA CYS A 160 -14.69 5.21 -6.00
C CYS A 160 -16.10 5.46 -5.48
N ASP A 161 -16.75 4.37 -5.06
CA ASP A 161 -18.07 4.43 -4.43
C ASP A 161 -17.92 4.93 -2.99
N PRO A 162 -18.82 5.80 -2.50
CA PRO A 162 -18.76 6.28 -1.12
C PRO A 162 -18.71 5.18 -0.07
N SER A 163 -19.36 4.04 -0.31
CA SER A 163 -19.33 2.91 0.62
C SER A 163 -17.92 2.36 0.85
N THR A 164 -17.05 2.49 -0.13
CA THR A 164 -15.65 2.05 -0.02
C THR A 164 -14.91 2.81 1.06
N LEU A 165 -15.28 4.06 1.28
CA LEU A 165 -14.60 4.94 2.23
C LEU A 165 -15.13 4.82 3.65
N LEU A 166 -16.30 4.22 3.84
CA LEU A 166 -17.00 4.22 5.12
C LEU A 166 -16.68 3.01 6.01
N ASN A 167 -15.86 2.12 5.54
CA ASN A 167 -15.51 0.92 6.31
C ASN A 167 -14.21 1.08 7.09
#